data_ac481d12f220615c8de52e518705b595
#
_entry.id   ac481d12f220615c8de52e518705b595
#
_cell.length_a   1.000
_cell.length_b   1.000
_cell.length_c   1.000
_cell.angle_alpha   90.00
_cell.angle_beta   90.00
_cell.angle_gamma   90.00
#
_symmetry.space_group_name_H-M   'P 1'
#
loop_
_entity.id
_entity.type
_entity.pdbx_description
1 polymer ?
#
loop_
_entity_poly.entity_id
_entity_poly.type
_entity_poly.pdbx_seq_one_letter_code
_entity_poly.pdbx_strand_id
1 'polypeptide(L)'
;MTSASSRSALQQLQLPRIGLGMAALGRPGYINLGHGSDIADRSVDAMREQAHATLDAAYEAGIRYIDCARSYGLSEEFVASWLAARPEAAPTMTVGSKWGYEYTAAWRVQVDEGESHDVKQLTVAQLTRQLEETKGMLPGVALYQIHSASLEVLQDEAVLAALGKLRDSGVTVGLSVSHPQPPTIEAAIAVQVGGRPLFGAVQATFNLLDPSCGAALQRAHEAGMFVIVKEAVANGRLVQGAPQPLREEAEARGVGVDALSMAWVLSHPWVGLCLSGASTPEQAQQQ
;
A
#
# COMPACT_ATOMS: atom_id res chain seq x y z
N MET A 1 7.96 -33.36 -10.63
CA MET A 1 7.96 -32.98 -9.20
C MET A 1 7.75 -31.50 -9.14
N THR A 2 6.53 -31.04 -8.94
CA THR A 2 6.17 -29.63 -8.79
C THR A 2 6.72 -29.17 -7.44
N SER A 3 7.77 -28.33 -7.48
CA SER A 3 8.27 -27.62 -6.33
C SER A 3 7.10 -26.87 -5.67
N ALA A 4 6.74 -27.21 -4.46
CA ALA A 4 5.80 -26.43 -3.67
C ALA A 4 6.40 -25.02 -3.53
N SER A 5 5.81 -24.04 -4.20
CA SER A 5 6.16 -22.63 -4.06
C SER A 5 6.05 -22.29 -2.57
N SER A 6 7.16 -21.92 -1.94
CA SER A 6 7.15 -21.53 -0.53
C SER A 6 6.33 -20.24 -0.41
N ARG A 7 5.20 -20.32 0.28
CA ARG A 7 4.36 -19.16 0.57
C ARG A 7 5.18 -18.06 1.24
N SER A 8 4.95 -16.80 0.86
CA SER A 8 5.58 -15.65 1.52
C SER A 8 5.20 -15.59 3.02
N ALA A 9 6.04 -14.97 3.86
CA ALA A 9 5.73 -14.79 5.28
C ALA A 9 4.38 -14.10 5.50
N LEU A 10 4.01 -13.14 4.64
CA LEU A 10 2.71 -12.47 4.71
C LEU A 10 1.53 -13.40 4.43
N GLN A 11 1.67 -14.38 3.52
CA GLN A 11 0.62 -15.38 3.28
C GLN A 11 0.38 -16.31 4.47
N GLN A 12 1.36 -16.41 5.37
CA GLN A 12 1.26 -17.22 6.58
C GLN A 12 0.55 -16.50 7.73
N LEU A 13 0.46 -15.15 7.69
CA LEU A 13 -0.10 -14.34 8.77
C LEU A 13 -1.64 -14.37 8.86
N GLN A 14 -2.35 -14.98 7.91
CA GLN A 14 -3.82 -15.01 7.88
C GLN A 14 -4.45 -13.62 8.14
N LEU A 15 -3.90 -12.58 7.52
CA LEU A 15 -4.38 -11.21 7.67
C LEU A 15 -5.85 -11.08 7.24
N PRO A 16 -6.65 -10.23 7.90
CA PRO A 16 -7.91 -9.76 7.36
C PRO A 16 -7.70 -9.20 5.95
N ARG A 17 -8.65 -9.40 5.06
CA ARG A 17 -8.48 -9.11 3.63
C ARG A 17 -8.57 -7.62 3.28
N ILE A 18 -8.84 -6.76 4.28
CA ILE A 18 -8.84 -5.29 4.15
C ILE A 18 -7.68 -4.74 4.98
N GLY A 19 -6.93 -3.80 4.40
CA GLY A 19 -5.87 -3.04 5.05
C GLY A 19 -6.11 -1.54 4.92
N LEU A 20 -5.45 -0.73 5.73
CA LEU A 20 -5.55 0.73 5.66
C LEU A 20 -4.31 1.33 4.99
N GLY A 21 -4.52 2.11 3.90
CA GLY A 21 -3.49 2.91 3.25
C GLY A 21 -3.35 4.28 3.91
N MET A 22 -2.12 4.68 4.23
CA MET A 22 -1.81 5.92 4.93
C MET A 22 -1.52 7.13 4.01
N ALA A 23 -1.68 6.98 2.69
CA ALA A 23 -1.30 8.03 1.74
C ALA A 23 -2.05 9.35 1.97
N ALA A 24 -3.36 9.29 2.19
CA ALA A 24 -4.20 10.47 2.44
C ALA A 24 -4.05 11.03 3.85
N LEU A 25 -3.69 10.19 4.83
CA LEU A 25 -3.55 10.57 6.24
C LEU A 25 -2.15 11.09 6.57
N GLY A 26 -1.14 10.75 5.76
CA GLY A 26 0.26 11.06 6.06
C GLY A 26 0.77 12.39 5.51
N ARG A 27 0.09 13.02 4.54
CA ARG A 27 0.52 14.29 3.92
C ARG A 27 -0.66 15.12 3.43
N PRO A 28 -0.57 16.48 3.47
CA PRO A 28 -1.70 17.35 3.20
C PRO A 28 -2.07 17.48 1.70
N GLY A 29 -1.17 17.12 0.79
CA GLY A 29 -1.29 17.31 -0.66
C GLY A 29 -1.57 16.02 -1.44
N TYR A 30 -2.19 15.00 -0.85
CA TYR A 30 -2.51 13.78 -1.59
C TYR A 30 -3.70 13.96 -2.54
N ILE A 31 -3.52 13.50 -3.80
CA ILE A 31 -4.49 13.72 -4.87
C ILE A 31 -5.53 12.60 -4.86
N ASN A 32 -6.56 12.72 -4.03
CA ASN A 32 -7.79 11.94 -4.15
C ASN A 32 -8.98 12.89 -4.31
N LEU A 33 -9.93 12.51 -5.18
CA LEU A 33 -11.19 13.24 -5.31
C LEU A 33 -11.93 13.18 -3.98
N GLY A 34 -12.23 14.36 -3.39
CA GLY A 34 -12.96 14.45 -2.14
C GLY A 34 -12.14 14.71 -0.88
N HIS A 35 -10.85 14.38 -0.84
CA HIS A 35 -10.02 14.59 0.37
C HIS A 35 -9.84 16.07 0.78
N GLY A 36 -10.11 17.00 -0.13
CA GLY A 36 -10.09 18.42 0.19
C GLY A 36 -11.14 18.86 1.20
N SER A 37 -12.25 18.13 1.30
CA SER A 37 -13.35 18.38 2.23
C SER A 37 -13.26 17.56 3.53
N ASP A 38 -12.58 16.41 3.48
CA ASP A 38 -12.51 15.46 4.59
C ASP A 38 -11.55 15.91 5.70
N ILE A 39 -10.51 16.69 5.34
CA ILE A 39 -9.49 17.19 6.27
C ILE A 39 -9.43 18.71 6.15
N ALA A 40 -10.17 19.40 7.01
CA ALA A 40 -10.28 20.86 7.00
C ALA A 40 -9.00 21.54 7.55
N ASP A 41 -8.47 21.07 8.67
CA ASP A 41 -7.20 21.49 9.23
C ASP A 41 -6.07 20.54 8.83
N ARG A 42 -5.08 21.08 8.11
CA ARG A 42 -3.94 20.33 7.58
C ARG A 42 -2.64 20.62 8.32
N SER A 43 -2.72 21.19 9.52
CA SER A 43 -1.56 21.25 10.42
C SER A 43 -1.07 19.82 10.75
N VAL A 44 0.22 19.68 11.07
CA VAL A 44 0.79 18.38 11.41
C VAL A 44 0.05 17.72 12.57
N ASP A 45 -0.31 18.52 13.60
CA ASP A 45 -0.99 18.00 14.80
C ASP A 45 -2.41 17.54 14.48
N ALA A 46 -3.19 18.34 13.75
CA ALA A 46 -4.54 17.96 13.35
C ALA A 46 -4.55 16.72 12.45
N MET A 47 -3.63 16.63 11.50
CA MET A 47 -3.51 15.43 10.65
C MET A 47 -3.05 14.21 11.45
N ARG A 48 -2.20 14.35 12.45
CA ARG A 48 -1.83 13.26 13.36
C ARG A 48 -3.05 12.77 14.16
N GLU A 49 -3.83 13.68 14.73
CA GLU A 49 -5.05 13.35 15.46
C GLU A 49 -6.07 12.64 14.57
N GLN A 50 -6.29 13.12 13.35
CA GLN A 50 -7.13 12.49 12.35
C GLN A 50 -6.63 11.09 11.98
N ALA A 51 -5.32 10.95 11.76
CA ALA A 51 -4.72 9.65 11.45
C ALA A 51 -4.91 8.66 12.61
N HIS A 52 -4.69 9.10 13.87
CA HIS A 52 -4.89 8.26 15.04
C HIS A 52 -6.35 7.84 15.21
N ALA A 53 -7.31 8.77 15.06
CA ALA A 53 -8.73 8.46 15.14
C ALA A 53 -9.17 7.46 14.04
N THR A 54 -8.65 7.63 12.81
CA THR A 54 -8.94 6.70 11.70
C THR A 54 -8.29 5.33 11.93
N LEU A 55 -7.07 5.28 12.49
CA LEU A 55 -6.41 4.03 12.87
C LEU A 55 -7.15 3.30 14.00
N ASP A 56 -7.68 4.02 14.99
CA ASP A 56 -8.51 3.45 16.06
C ASP A 56 -9.77 2.78 15.45
N ALA A 57 -10.51 3.52 14.61
CA ALA A 57 -11.70 3.00 13.96
C ALA A 57 -11.40 1.78 13.06
N ALA A 58 -10.30 1.83 12.30
CA ALA A 58 -9.85 0.71 11.47
C ALA A 58 -9.47 -0.52 12.32
N TYR A 59 -8.80 -0.32 13.44
CA TYR A 59 -8.45 -1.39 14.37
C TYR A 59 -9.69 -2.04 14.99
N GLU A 60 -10.67 -1.23 15.42
CA GLU A 60 -11.96 -1.71 15.95
C GLU A 60 -12.78 -2.45 14.89
N ALA A 61 -12.72 -2.01 13.62
CA ALA A 61 -13.32 -2.70 12.48
C ALA A 61 -12.62 -4.02 12.08
N GLY A 62 -11.52 -4.37 12.75
CA GLY A 62 -10.80 -5.62 12.51
C GLY A 62 -9.65 -5.52 11.49
N ILE A 63 -9.31 -4.35 10.98
CA ILE A 63 -8.13 -4.15 10.12
C ILE A 63 -6.86 -4.44 10.93
N ARG A 64 -5.93 -5.19 10.32
CA ARG A 64 -4.66 -5.60 10.95
C ARG A 64 -3.45 -5.39 10.04
N TYR A 65 -3.62 -4.68 8.92
CA TYR A 65 -2.52 -4.29 8.03
C TYR A 65 -2.57 -2.79 7.73
N ILE A 66 -1.43 -2.14 7.88
CA ILE A 66 -1.24 -0.71 7.59
C ILE A 66 -0.20 -0.57 6.48
N ASP A 67 -0.48 0.27 5.48
CA ASP A 67 0.37 0.50 4.32
C ASP A 67 0.91 1.93 4.30
N CYS A 68 2.18 2.10 4.65
CA CYS A 68 2.92 3.36 4.66
C CYS A 68 3.82 3.53 3.43
N ALA A 69 4.47 4.68 3.32
CA ALA A 69 5.59 4.93 2.43
C ALA A 69 6.40 6.15 2.91
N ARG A 70 7.70 6.18 2.56
CA ARG A 70 8.56 7.35 2.80
C ARG A 70 8.05 8.62 2.09
N SER A 71 7.38 8.47 0.95
CA SER A 71 6.75 9.58 0.22
C SER A 71 5.39 10.01 0.78
N TYR A 72 4.82 9.33 1.76
CA TYR A 72 3.54 9.72 2.35
C TYR A 72 3.73 10.68 3.53
N GLY A 73 4.64 11.64 3.41
CA GLY A 73 4.91 12.66 4.42
C GLY A 73 5.30 12.08 5.76
N LEU A 74 4.46 12.25 6.77
CA LEU A 74 4.69 11.79 8.15
C LEU A 74 3.93 10.48 8.48
N SER A 75 3.49 9.72 7.48
CA SER A 75 2.69 8.51 7.70
C SER A 75 3.35 7.48 8.62
N GLU A 76 4.66 7.25 8.49
CA GLU A 76 5.40 6.33 9.35
C GLU A 76 5.49 6.84 10.80
N GLU A 77 5.69 8.14 10.99
CA GLU A 77 5.72 8.77 12.32
C GLU A 77 4.37 8.71 13.01
N PHE A 78 3.27 8.95 12.27
CA PHE A 78 1.91 8.87 12.81
C PHE A 78 1.57 7.45 13.21
N VAL A 79 1.92 6.44 12.40
CA VAL A 79 1.73 5.03 12.75
C VAL A 79 2.61 4.63 13.93
N ALA A 80 3.87 5.04 13.97
CA ALA A 80 4.76 4.75 15.09
C ALA A 80 4.24 5.32 16.41
N SER A 81 3.79 6.59 16.40
CA SER A 81 3.22 7.24 17.58
C SER A 81 1.88 6.62 18.02
N TRP A 82 1.06 6.18 17.06
CA TRP A 82 -0.17 5.46 17.36
C TRP A 82 0.10 4.09 17.99
N LEU A 83 1.04 3.30 17.44
CA LEU A 83 1.44 2.02 18.01
C LEU A 83 2.04 2.16 19.41
N ALA A 84 2.84 3.21 19.65
CA ALA A 84 3.40 3.50 20.96
C ALA A 84 2.31 3.83 21.99
N ALA A 85 1.22 4.51 21.58
CA ALA A 85 0.08 4.84 22.42
C ALA A 85 -0.92 3.67 22.58
N ARG A 86 -0.76 2.57 21.83
CA ARG A 86 -1.66 1.39 21.81
C ARG A 86 -0.84 0.09 21.95
N PRO A 87 -0.26 -0.16 23.11
CA PRO A 87 0.59 -1.33 23.31
C PRO A 87 -0.13 -2.67 23.12
N GLU A 88 -1.45 -2.69 23.27
CA GLU A 88 -2.31 -3.84 23.00
C GLU A 88 -2.49 -4.11 21.49
N ALA A 89 -2.49 -3.06 20.66
CA ALA A 89 -2.62 -3.17 19.21
C ALA A 89 -1.30 -3.56 18.53
N ALA A 90 -0.18 -3.04 19.01
CA ALA A 90 1.13 -3.20 18.39
C ALA A 90 1.50 -4.65 18.00
N PRO A 91 1.32 -5.68 18.87
CA PRO A 91 1.68 -7.06 18.54
C PRO A 91 0.74 -7.71 17.51
N THR A 92 -0.42 -7.12 17.26
CA THR A 92 -1.44 -7.66 16.33
C THR A 92 -1.42 -6.98 14.97
N MET A 93 -0.72 -5.85 14.85
CA MET A 93 -0.65 -5.09 13.60
C MET A 93 0.53 -5.53 12.74
N THR A 94 0.28 -5.60 11.46
CA THR A 94 1.31 -5.79 10.43
C THR A 94 1.48 -4.48 9.68
N VAL A 95 2.71 -3.98 9.59
CA VAL A 95 3.01 -2.73 8.89
C VAL A 95 3.88 -3.02 7.67
N GLY A 96 3.43 -2.52 6.52
CA GLY A 96 4.22 -2.43 5.30
C GLY A 96 4.63 -0.99 5.01
N SER A 97 5.82 -0.79 4.44
CA SER A 97 6.25 0.51 3.94
C SER A 97 6.94 0.41 2.58
N LYS A 98 7.27 1.57 1.99
CA LYS A 98 7.83 1.66 0.64
C LYS A 98 8.96 2.69 0.60
N TRP A 99 9.96 2.43 -0.24
CA TRP A 99 11.11 3.28 -0.50
C TRP A 99 11.22 3.65 -1.99
N GLY A 100 12.03 4.64 -2.29
CA GLY A 100 12.36 5.01 -3.67
C GLY A 100 11.77 6.34 -4.11
N TYR A 101 10.94 6.97 -3.29
CA TYR A 101 10.56 8.38 -3.45
C TYR A 101 10.98 9.15 -2.19
N GLU A 102 11.49 10.35 -2.39
CA GLU A 102 11.72 11.33 -1.35
C GLU A 102 10.62 12.38 -1.37
N TYR A 103 9.97 12.59 -0.23
CA TYR A 103 8.96 13.64 -0.10
C TYR A 103 9.63 14.99 0.01
N THR A 104 9.37 15.88 -0.94
CA THR A 104 10.03 17.18 -1.08
C THR A 104 9.11 18.38 -0.89
N ALA A 105 7.80 18.15 -0.73
CA ALA A 105 6.82 19.22 -0.62
C ALA A 105 6.87 20.00 0.71
N ALA A 106 7.64 19.54 1.72
CA ALA A 106 7.78 20.20 3.02
C ALA A 106 6.44 20.58 3.66
N TRP A 107 5.48 19.64 3.66
CA TRP A 107 4.13 19.81 4.19
C TRP A 107 3.21 20.77 3.41
N ARG A 108 3.63 21.24 2.22
CA ARG A 108 2.79 22.09 1.36
C ARG A 108 1.72 21.26 0.64
N VAL A 109 0.53 21.82 0.51
CA VAL A 109 -0.57 21.24 -0.28
C VAL A 109 -0.29 21.35 -1.78
N GLN A 110 0.27 22.48 -2.18
CA GLN A 110 0.72 22.75 -3.55
C GLN A 110 2.20 23.13 -3.52
N VAL A 111 2.90 22.76 -4.56
CA VAL A 111 4.31 23.15 -4.77
C VAL A 111 4.38 24.14 -5.91
N ASP A 112 5.47 24.92 -5.98
CA ASP A 112 5.65 25.92 -7.00
C ASP A 112 5.89 25.30 -8.39
N GLU A 113 5.71 26.11 -9.43
CA GLU A 113 5.93 25.66 -10.81
C GLU A 113 7.38 25.16 -10.98
N GLY A 114 7.53 23.94 -11.50
CA GLY A 114 8.81 23.26 -11.65
C GLY A 114 9.27 22.43 -10.44
N GLU A 115 8.58 22.51 -9.30
CA GLU A 115 8.81 21.64 -8.16
C GLU A 115 7.95 20.38 -8.23
N SER A 116 8.36 19.31 -7.55
CA SER A 116 7.60 18.08 -7.41
C SER A 116 7.33 17.78 -5.94
N HIS A 117 6.18 17.20 -5.64
CA HIS A 117 5.89 16.72 -4.28
C HIS A 117 6.81 15.58 -3.85
N ASP A 118 7.29 14.82 -4.82
CA ASP A 118 8.14 13.65 -4.60
C ASP A 118 9.22 13.57 -5.69
N VAL A 119 10.43 13.16 -5.32
CA VAL A 119 11.52 12.86 -6.25
C VAL A 119 11.83 11.37 -6.21
N LYS A 120 11.74 10.71 -7.37
CA LYS A 120 12.00 9.27 -7.48
C LYS A 120 13.50 8.98 -7.60
N GLN A 121 14.02 8.13 -6.72
CA GLN A 121 15.40 7.68 -6.71
C GLN A 121 15.47 6.20 -6.31
N LEU A 122 15.62 5.31 -7.29
CA LEU A 122 15.68 3.86 -7.06
C LEU A 122 17.15 3.38 -7.03
N THR A 123 17.93 3.89 -6.06
CA THR A 123 19.35 3.57 -5.88
C THR A 123 19.61 2.82 -4.57
N VAL A 124 20.74 2.11 -4.48
CA VAL A 124 21.16 1.45 -3.23
C VAL A 124 21.32 2.45 -2.09
N ALA A 125 21.87 3.64 -2.37
CA ALA A 125 22.05 4.69 -1.35
C ALA A 125 20.69 5.13 -0.77
N GLN A 126 19.70 5.36 -1.65
CA GLN A 126 18.34 5.71 -1.23
C GLN A 126 17.67 4.59 -0.44
N LEU A 127 17.78 3.35 -0.91
CA LEU A 127 17.28 2.16 -0.21
C LEU A 127 17.85 2.08 1.20
N THR A 128 19.18 2.19 1.34
CA THR A 128 19.85 2.07 2.63
C THR A 128 19.40 3.16 3.60
N ARG A 129 19.43 4.42 3.16
CA ARG A 129 19.02 5.57 3.99
C ARG A 129 17.56 5.42 4.44
N GLN A 130 16.64 5.20 3.50
CA GLN A 130 15.22 5.13 3.81
C GLN A 130 14.85 3.89 4.63
N LEU A 131 15.56 2.76 4.47
CA LEU A 131 15.37 1.59 5.30
C LEU A 131 15.78 1.83 6.75
N GLU A 132 16.91 2.54 6.98
CA GLU A 132 17.35 2.92 8.31
C GLU A 132 16.35 3.87 8.98
N GLU A 133 15.86 4.87 8.26
CA GLU A 133 14.82 5.80 8.73
C GLU A 133 13.53 5.05 9.09
N THR A 134 13.05 4.19 8.19
CA THR A 134 11.83 3.37 8.45
C THR A 134 12.00 2.47 9.65
N LYS A 135 13.13 1.75 9.76
CA LYS A 135 13.39 0.86 10.92
C LYS A 135 13.56 1.61 12.23
N GLY A 136 14.04 2.86 12.19
CA GLY A 136 14.11 3.72 13.35
C GLY A 136 12.74 4.05 13.95
N MET A 137 11.72 4.21 13.11
CA MET A 137 10.34 4.49 13.50
C MET A 137 9.51 3.21 13.68
N LEU A 138 9.64 2.27 12.77
CA LEU A 138 8.88 1.03 12.65
C LEU A 138 9.81 -0.19 12.66
N PRO A 139 10.41 -0.54 13.80
CA PRO A 139 11.41 -1.62 13.88
C PRO A 139 10.86 -2.98 13.45
N GLY A 140 9.54 -3.18 13.57
CA GLY A 140 8.82 -4.38 13.17
C GLY A 140 8.22 -4.34 11.78
N VAL A 141 8.72 -3.49 10.85
CA VAL A 141 8.20 -3.45 9.48
C VAL A 141 8.29 -4.84 8.83
N ALA A 142 7.14 -5.39 8.43
CA ALA A 142 7.03 -6.75 7.92
C ALA A 142 7.18 -6.86 6.40
N LEU A 143 6.81 -5.80 5.68
CA LEU A 143 6.90 -5.69 4.23
C LEU A 143 7.59 -4.39 3.84
N TYR A 144 8.63 -4.47 3.01
CA TYR A 144 9.31 -3.29 2.47
C TYR A 144 9.36 -3.34 0.95
N GLN A 145 8.77 -2.33 0.30
CA GLN A 145 8.45 -2.38 -1.12
C GLN A 145 9.23 -1.35 -1.92
N ILE A 146 9.66 -1.71 -3.15
CA ILE A 146 10.02 -0.70 -4.15
C ILE A 146 8.75 0.09 -4.49
N HIS A 147 8.76 1.40 -4.33
CA HIS A 147 7.61 2.24 -4.64
C HIS A 147 7.57 2.58 -6.14
N SER A 148 6.54 2.14 -6.85
CA SER A 148 6.38 2.28 -8.31
C SER A 148 7.61 1.75 -9.06
N ALA A 149 7.91 0.47 -8.87
CA ALA A 149 9.04 -0.19 -9.52
C ALA A 149 9.00 0.00 -11.05
N SER A 150 10.16 0.19 -11.64
CA SER A 150 10.35 0.24 -13.09
C SER A 150 11.06 -1.03 -13.59
N LEU A 151 11.02 -1.27 -14.89
CA LEU A 151 11.75 -2.41 -15.49
C LEU A 151 13.26 -2.27 -15.29
N GLU A 152 13.79 -1.04 -15.29
CA GLU A 152 15.20 -0.75 -15.08
C GLU A 152 15.66 -1.17 -13.69
N VAL A 153 14.91 -0.84 -12.61
CA VAL A 153 15.29 -1.24 -11.24
C VAL A 153 15.24 -2.74 -11.05
N LEU A 154 14.39 -3.45 -11.79
CA LEU A 154 14.33 -4.92 -11.76
C LEU A 154 15.51 -5.59 -12.48
N GLN A 155 16.40 -4.80 -13.12
CA GLN A 155 17.63 -5.23 -13.75
C GLN A 155 18.87 -4.68 -13.03
N ASP A 156 18.71 -3.83 -12.01
CA ASP A 156 19.82 -3.28 -11.24
C ASP A 156 20.32 -4.32 -10.21
N GLU A 157 21.40 -5.02 -10.58
CA GLU A 157 21.98 -6.08 -9.76
C GLU A 157 22.36 -5.60 -8.35
N ALA A 158 22.82 -4.36 -8.19
CA ALA A 158 23.22 -3.82 -6.90
C ALA A 158 22.02 -3.59 -5.99
N VAL A 159 20.93 -3.05 -6.52
CA VAL A 159 19.66 -2.88 -5.81
C VAL A 159 19.07 -4.24 -5.46
N LEU A 160 19.02 -5.18 -6.43
CA LEU A 160 18.47 -6.52 -6.19
C LEU A 160 19.27 -7.29 -5.14
N ALA A 161 20.61 -7.19 -5.15
CA ALA A 161 21.46 -7.80 -4.14
C ALA A 161 21.22 -7.21 -2.73
N ALA A 162 21.03 -5.88 -2.63
CA ALA A 162 20.70 -5.22 -1.36
C ALA A 162 19.33 -5.67 -0.83
N LEU A 163 18.32 -5.74 -1.69
CA LEU A 163 17.00 -6.27 -1.35
C LEU A 163 17.05 -7.76 -0.97
N GLY A 164 17.92 -8.55 -1.62
CA GLY A 164 18.17 -9.94 -1.25
C GLY A 164 18.67 -10.08 0.19
N LYS A 165 19.58 -9.22 0.63
CA LYS A 165 20.03 -9.18 2.03
C LYS A 165 18.90 -8.81 2.99
N LEU A 166 18.04 -7.87 2.60
CA LEU A 166 16.87 -7.50 3.41
C LEU A 166 15.90 -8.68 3.55
N ARG A 167 15.57 -9.39 2.43
CA ARG A 167 14.77 -10.62 2.48
C ARG A 167 15.38 -11.64 3.44
N ASP A 168 16.70 -11.84 3.37
CA ASP A 168 17.41 -12.82 4.18
C ASP A 168 17.49 -12.45 5.66
N SER A 169 17.22 -11.17 6.01
CA SER A 169 17.04 -10.72 7.39
C SER A 169 15.62 -10.96 7.94
N GLY A 170 14.71 -11.53 7.15
CA GLY A 170 13.34 -11.86 7.55
C GLY A 170 12.26 -10.85 7.18
N VAL A 171 12.62 -9.72 6.55
CA VAL A 171 11.63 -8.76 6.04
C VAL A 171 11.13 -9.25 4.68
N THR A 172 9.81 -9.28 4.48
CA THR A 172 9.26 -9.54 3.14
C THR A 172 9.63 -8.39 2.20
N VAL A 173 10.28 -8.71 1.09
CA VAL A 173 10.55 -7.73 0.04
C VAL A 173 9.41 -7.75 -0.96
N GLY A 174 8.90 -6.56 -1.33
CA GLY A 174 7.84 -6.41 -2.30
C GLY A 174 8.10 -5.27 -3.28
N LEU A 175 7.11 -5.04 -4.14
CA LEU A 175 7.10 -3.89 -5.03
C LEU A 175 5.66 -3.38 -5.20
N SER A 176 5.50 -2.07 -5.35
CA SER A 176 4.29 -1.52 -5.95
C SER A 176 4.58 -1.19 -7.42
N VAL A 177 3.55 -1.20 -8.24
CA VAL A 177 3.65 -0.91 -9.67
C VAL A 177 2.76 0.25 -10.08
N SER A 178 3.16 0.93 -11.15
CA SER A 178 2.40 1.97 -11.86
C SER A 178 2.22 1.57 -13.32
N HIS A 179 1.35 2.26 -14.05
CA HIS A 179 1.11 1.95 -15.46
C HIS A 179 2.35 2.17 -16.35
N PRO A 180 2.59 1.25 -17.30
CA PRO A 180 1.88 0.00 -17.56
C PRO A 180 2.26 -1.08 -16.54
N GLN A 181 1.27 -1.63 -15.80
CA GLN A 181 1.48 -2.54 -14.68
C GLN A 181 1.91 -3.98 -15.08
N PRO A 182 1.25 -4.64 -16.07
CA PRO A 182 1.52 -6.05 -16.35
C PRO A 182 2.98 -6.38 -16.67
N PRO A 183 3.72 -5.63 -17.51
CA PRO A 183 5.11 -5.95 -17.82
C PRO A 183 6.02 -5.96 -16.59
N THR A 184 5.80 -5.02 -15.66
CA THR A 184 6.61 -4.91 -14.44
C THR A 184 6.29 -6.06 -13.48
N ILE A 185 5.00 -6.46 -13.37
CA ILE A 185 4.59 -7.61 -12.57
C ILE A 185 5.23 -8.90 -13.10
N GLU A 186 5.16 -9.14 -14.43
CA GLU A 186 5.76 -10.31 -15.07
C GLU A 186 7.28 -10.36 -14.86
N ALA A 187 7.95 -9.22 -15.04
CA ALA A 187 9.38 -9.14 -14.80
C ALA A 187 9.72 -9.48 -13.34
N ALA A 188 8.96 -8.95 -12.38
CA ALA A 188 9.18 -9.19 -10.96
C ALA A 188 9.04 -10.67 -10.55
N ILE A 189 8.08 -11.39 -11.14
CA ILE A 189 7.89 -12.84 -10.91
C ILE A 189 9.17 -13.61 -11.23
N ALA A 190 9.91 -13.20 -12.27
CA ALA A 190 11.12 -13.87 -12.73
C ALA A 190 12.38 -13.53 -11.94
N VAL A 191 12.37 -12.46 -11.11
CA VAL A 191 13.56 -12.00 -10.37
C VAL A 191 13.95 -13.00 -9.29
N GLN A 192 15.18 -13.46 -9.35
CA GLN A 192 15.79 -14.33 -8.34
C GLN A 192 17.11 -13.74 -7.83
N VAL A 193 17.34 -13.89 -6.53
CA VAL A 193 18.62 -13.55 -5.88
C VAL A 193 19.06 -14.73 -5.01
N GLY A 194 20.26 -15.21 -5.24
CA GLY A 194 20.76 -16.41 -4.56
C GLY A 194 19.94 -17.68 -4.86
N GLY A 195 19.41 -17.82 -6.09
CA GLY A 195 18.61 -18.97 -6.53
C GLY A 195 17.21 -19.05 -5.91
N ARG A 196 16.74 -17.98 -5.27
CA ARG A 196 15.40 -17.90 -4.65
C ARG A 196 14.63 -16.68 -5.17
N PRO A 197 13.31 -16.74 -5.31
CA PRO A 197 12.49 -15.58 -5.64
C PRO A 197 12.80 -14.41 -4.69
N LEU A 198 12.93 -13.20 -5.25
CA LEU A 198 13.22 -12.01 -4.45
C LEU A 198 11.94 -11.44 -3.84
N PHE A 199 10.90 -11.29 -4.63
CA PHE A 199 9.68 -10.60 -4.21
C PHE A 199 8.66 -11.58 -3.63
N GLY A 200 8.26 -11.33 -2.40
CA GLY A 200 7.19 -12.04 -1.70
C GLY A 200 5.84 -11.35 -1.75
N ALA A 201 5.78 -10.11 -2.28
CA ALA A 201 4.53 -9.35 -2.40
C ALA A 201 4.56 -8.41 -3.61
N VAL A 202 3.37 -8.16 -4.19
CA VAL A 202 3.13 -7.16 -5.23
C VAL A 202 1.91 -6.32 -4.89
N GLN A 203 2.02 -4.99 -5.07
CA GLN A 203 0.93 -4.04 -4.87
C GLN A 203 0.62 -3.34 -6.19
N ALA A 204 -0.65 -3.44 -6.65
CA ALA A 204 -1.07 -2.93 -7.95
C ALA A 204 -2.45 -2.27 -7.89
N THR A 205 -2.73 -1.38 -8.84
CA THR A 205 -4.07 -0.83 -9.08
C THR A 205 -4.92 -1.92 -9.76
N PHE A 206 -6.05 -2.25 -9.15
CA PHE A 206 -7.03 -3.16 -9.73
C PHE A 206 -8.43 -2.80 -9.23
N ASN A 207 -9.31 -2.41 -10.14
CA ASN A 207 -10.67 -2.00 -9.82
C ASN A 207 -11.60 -2.16 -11.03
N LEU A 208 -12.88 -1.86 -10.86
CA LEU A 208 -13.90 -1.97 -11.91
C LEU A 208 -13.62 -1.12 -13.17
N LEU A 209 -12.87 0.00 -13.03
CA LEU A 209 -12.49 0.87 -14.16
C LEU A 209 -11.17 0.45 -14.80
N ASP A 210 -10.33 -0.29 -14.07
CA ASP A 210 -9.01 -0.76 -14.53
C ASP A 210 -8.74 -2.19 -14.06
N PRO A 211 -9.30 -3.19 -14.73
CA PRO A 211 -9.02 -4.60 -14.47
C PRO A 211 -7.80 -5.14 -15.25
N SER A 212 -7.03 -4.29 -15.92
CA SER A 212 -6.02 -4.66 -16.93
C SER A 212 -4.90 -5.56 -16.41
N CYS A 213 -4.54 -5.43 -15.13
CA CYS A 213 -3.44 -6.24 -14.54
C CYS A 213 -3.91 -7.55 -13.89
N GLY A 214 -5.22 -7.88 -13.91
CA GLY A 214 -5.76 -9.04 -13.19
C GLY A 214 -5.07 -10.36 -13.52
N ALA A 215 -4.83 -10.64 -14.81
CA ALA A 215 -4.15 -11.86 -15.24
C ALA A 215 -2.68 -11.92 -14.75
N ALA A 216 -1.96 -10.79 -14.74
CA ALA A 216 -0.59 -10.74 -14.22
C ALA A 216 -0.56 -10.92 -12.70
N LEU A 217 -1.53 -10.34 -11.97
CA LEU A 217 -1.67 -10.52 -10.52
C LEU A 217 -2.00 -11.96 -10.15
N GLN A 218 -2.85 -12.63 -10.93
CA GLN A 218 -3.12 -14.06 -10.75
C GLN A 218 -1.83 -14.88 -10.88
N ARG A 219 -1.01 -14.63 -11.92
CA ARG A 219 0.29 -15.32 -12.07
C ARG A 219 1.26 -15.01 -10.94
N ALA A 220 1.30 -13.76 -10.45
CA ALA A 220 2.09 -13.41 -9.28
C ALA A 220 1.66 -14.20 -8.03
N HIS A 221 0.35 -14.36 -7.82
CA HIS A 221 -0.19 -15.19 -6.74
C HIS A 221 0.21 -16.67 -6.92
N GLU A 222 0.08 -17.23 -8.12
CA GLU A 222 0.48 -18.61 -8.44
C GLU A 222 2.00 -18.83 -8.25
N ALA A 223 2.80 -17.78 -8.46
CA ALA A 223 4.25 -17.79 -8.18
C ALA A 223 4.58 -17.62 -6.67
N GLY A 224 3.59 -17.48 -5.81
CA GLY A 224 3.76 -17.40 -4.34
C GLY A 224 3.86 -15.98 -3.80
N MET A 225 3.60 -14.93 -4.59
CA MET A 225 3.55 -13.55 -4.10
C MET A 225 2.23 -13.25 -3.41
N PHE A 226 2.28 -12.46 -2.33
CA PHE A 226 1.10 -11.90 -1.68
C PHE A 226 0.61 -10.70 -2.49
N VAL A 227 -0.62 -10.77 -3.00
CA VAL A 227 -1.20 -9.72 -3.84
C VAL A 227 -1.94 -8.70 -2.99
N ILE A 228 -1.51 -7.44 -3.08
CA ILE A 228 -2.13 -6.28 -2.44
C ILE A 228 -2.75 -5.43 -3.54
N VAL A 229 -4.03 -5.15 -3.44
CA VAL A 229 -4.74 -4.26 -4.36
C VAL A 229 -4.84 -2.87 -3.75
N LYS A 230 -4.39 -1.86 -4.48
CA LYS A 230 -4.60 -0.44 -4.18
C LYS A 230 -5.61 0.17 -5.15
N GLU A 231 -6.17 1.32 -4.78
CA GLU A 231 -7.11 2.09 -5.62
C GLU A 231 -8.38 1.32 -6.00
N ALA A 232 -8.88 0.47 -5.10
CA ALA A 232 -10.07 -0.35 -5.34
C ALA A 232 -11.33 0.47 -5.72
N VAL A 233 -11.41 1.72 -5.25
CA VAL A 233 -12.46 2.69 -5.59
C VAL A 233 -12.02 3.74 -6.62
N ALA A 234 -10.93 3.46 -7.35
CA ALA A 234 -10.39 4.30 -8.42
C ALA A 234 -10.12 5.75 -7.96
N ASN A 235 -9.51 5.94 -6.78
CA ASN A 235 -9.25 7.26 -6.17
C ASN A 235 -10.51 8.12 -6.03
N GLY A 236 -11.63 7.52 -5.62
CA GLY A 236 -12.92 8.18 -5.40
C GLY A 236 -13.82 8.26 -6.64
N ARG A 237 -13.31 7.97 -7.85
CA ARG A 237 -14.13 8.03 -9.09
C ARG A 237 -15.30 7.05 -9.08
N LEU A 238 -15.15 5.88 -8.46
CA LEU A 238 -16.24 4.91 -8.28
C LEU A 238 -17.21 5.29 -7.16
N VAL A 239 -16.91 6.29 -6.34
CA VAL A 239 -17.80 6.81 -5.29
C VAL A 239 -18.57 8.03 -5.82
N GLN A 240 -17.84 9.08 -6.24
CA GLN A 240 -18.43 10.35 -6.67
C GLN A 240 -19.07 10.27 -8.07
N GLY A 241 -18.50 9.47 -8.98
CA GLY A 241 -18.92 9.32 -10.37
C GLY A 241 -19.32 7.89 -10.72
N ALA A 242 -19.86 7.13 -9.77
CA ALA A 242 -20.22 5.74 -10.00
C ALA A 242 -21.17 5.58 -11.20
N PRO A 243 -20.90 4.63 -12.11
CA PRO A 243 -21.84 4.27 -13.17
C PRO A 243 -23.21 3.88 -12.61
N GLN A 244 -24.30 4.23 -13.33
CA GLN A 244 -25.66 3.95 -12.88
C GLN A 244 -25.88 2.47 -12.49
N PRO A 245 -25.45 1.46 -13.27
CA PRO A 245 -25.63 0.06 -12.86
C PRO A 245 -24.97 -0.30 -11.53
N LEU A 246 -23.82 0.32 -11.23
CA LEU A 246 -23.12 0.07 -9.97
C LEU A 246 -23.86 0.69 -8.77
N ARG A 247 -24.44 1.89 -8.96
CA ARG A 247 -25.29 2.51 -7.93
C ARG A 247 -26.55 1.71 -7.64
N GLU A 248 -27.24 1.27 -8.70
CA GLU A 248 -28.46 0.46 -8.59
C GLU A 248 -28.19 -0.88 -7.87
N GLU A 249 -27.06 -1.53 -8.17
CA GLU A 249 -26.68 -2.77 -7.51
C GLU A 249 -26.30 -2.55 -6.03
N ALA A 250 -25.61 -1.45 -5.72
CA ALA A 250 -25.28 -1.08 -4.33
C ALA A 250 -26.55 -0.81 -3.52
N GLU A 251 -27.49 -0.04 -4.08
CA GLU A 251 -28.78 0.26 -3.47
C GLU A 251 -29.61 -1.01 -3.26
N ALA A 252 -29.68 -1.90 -4.26
CA ALA A 252 -30.41 -3.16 -4.16
C ALA A 252 -29.86 -4.08 -3.05
N ARG A 253 -28.57 -3.98 -2.74
CA ARG A 253 -27.89 -4.73 -1.65
C ARG A 253 -27.88 -3.99 -0.32
N GLY A 254 -28.27 -2.72 -0.27
CA GLY A 254 -28.23 -1.90 0.94
C GLY A 254 -26.81 -1.60 1.42
N VAL A 255 -25.83 -1.49 0.50
CA VAL A 255 -24.42 -1.21 0.82
C VAL A 255 -23.92 0.04 0.09
N GLY A 256 -22.80 0.60 0.55
CA GLY A 256 -22.10 1.67 -0.16
C GLY A 256 -21.48 1.19 -1.47
N VAL A 257 -21.33 2.10 -2.44
CA VAL A 257 -20.68 1.81 -3.72
C VAL A 257 -19.20 1.46 -3.53
N ASP A 258 -18.55 2.05 -2.56
CA ASP A 258 -17.17 1.75 -2.14
C ASP A 258 -17.06 0.31 -1.59
N ALA A 259 -17.94 -0.07 -0.67
CA ALA A 259 -18.00 -1.42 -0.13
C ALA A 259 -18.26 -2.45 -1.24
N LEU A 260 -19.20 -2.17 -2.17
CA LEU A 260 -19.47 -3.06 -3.31
C LEU A 260 -18.26 -3.17 -4.25
N SER A 261 -17.56 -2.05 -4.52
CA SER A 261 -16.35 -2.04 -5.34
C SER A 261 -15.21 -2.84 -4.72
N MET A 262 -15.00 -2.70 -3.41
CA MET A 262 -14.01 -3.48 -2.67
C MET A 262 -14.39 -4.98 -2.61
N ALA A 263 -15.68 -5.29 -2.41
CA ALA A 263 -16.17 -6.66 -2.44
C ALA A 263 -15.94 -7.32 -3.81
N TRP A 264 -16.09 -6.59 -4.92
CA TRP A 264 -15.75 -7.08 -6.24
C TRP A 264 -14.25 -7.41 -6.35
N VAL A 265 -13.36 -6.54 -5.89
CA VAL A 265 -11.91 -6.84 -5.83
C VAL A 265 -11.67 -8.11 -5.02
N LEU A 266 -12.25 -8.19 -3.83
CA LEU A 266 -12.09 -9.31 -2.91
C LEU A 266 -12.75 -10.62 -3.40
N SER A 267 -13.64 -10.59 -4.39
CA SER A 267 -14.21 -11.80 -5.00
C SER A 267 -13.17 -12.60 -5.80
N HIS A 268 -12.03 -12.00 -6.13
CA HIS A 268 -10.94 -12.66 -6.84
C HIS A 268 -10.10 -13.48 -5.84
N PRO A 269 -9.95 -14.81 -6.02
CA PRO A 269 -9.30 -15.68 -5.04
C PRO A 269 -7.78 -15.41 -4.90
N TRP A 270 -7.17 -14.78 -5.89
CA TRP A 270 -5.76 -14.40 -5.87
C TRP A 270 -5.49 -13.09 -5.14
N VAL A 271 -6.51 -12.29 -4.79
CA VAL A 271 -6.32 -11.09 -3.95
C VAL A 271 -6.07 -11.52 -2.52
N GLY A 272 -4.91 -11.19 -1.99
CA GLY A 272 -4.57 -11.40 -0.59
C GLY A 272 -5.14 -10.30 0.31
N LEU A 273 -5.05 -9.03 -0.14
CA LEU A 273 -5.47 -7.86 0.62
C LEU A 273 -5.89 -6.73 -0.31
N CYS A 274 -6.97 -6.03 0.08
CA CYS A 274 -7.45 -4.81 -0.56
C CYS A 274 -7.23 -3.62 0.38
N LEU A 275 -6.58 -2.56 -0.11
CA LEU A 275 -6.34 -1.35 0.68
C LEU A 275 -7.55 -0.43 0.65
N SER A 276 -8.05 -0.09 1.83
CA SER A 276 -8.92 1.05 2.06
C SER A 276 -8.09 2.34 1.98
N GLY A 277 -8.63 3.36 1.33
CA GLY A 277 -8.12 4.72 1.33
C GLY A 277 -8.88 5.64 2.28
N ALA A 278 -9.52 5.08 3.32
CA ALA A 278 -10.28 5.86 4.30
C ALA A 278 -9.42 6.96 4.93
N SER A 279 -9.96 8.17 4.97
CA SER A 279 -9.34 9.36 5.57
C SER A 279 -10.08 9.86 6.81
N THR A 280 -11.25 9.24 7.11
CA THR A 280 -12.01 9.50 8.34
C THR A 280 -12.37 8.21 9.06
N PRO A 281 -12.64 8.28 10.38
CA PRO A 281 -13.11 7.13 11.15
C PRO A 281 -14.36 6.48 10.56
N GLU A 282 -15.33 7.29 10.11
CA GLU A 282 -16.59 6.81 9.54
C GLU A 282 -16.35 6.00 8.25
N GLN A 283 -15.45 6.48 7.37
CA GLN A 283 -15.08 5.75 6.16
C GLN A 283 -14.41 4.41 6.49
N ALA A 284 -13.55 4.38 7.52
CA ALA A 284 -12.87 3.14 7.93
C ALA A 284 -13.84 2.09 8.50
N GLN A 285 -14.95 2.51 9.11
CA GLN A 285 -15.98 1.62 9.64
C GLN A 285 -16.97 1.12 8.59
N GLN A 286 -17.18 1.88 7.49
CA GLN A 286 -18.16 1.57 6.45
C GLN A 286 -17.63 0.56 5.41
N GLN A 287 -16.34 0.43 5.28
CA GLN A 287 -15.65 -0.43 4.31
C GLN A 287 -15.28 -1.79 4.93
#